data_9d6f709c96808249adb76a4cb4ddbb57
#
_entry.id   9d6f709c96808249adb76a4cb4ddbb57
#
_cell.length_a   1.000
_cell.length_b   1.000
_cell.length_c   1.000
_cell.angle_alpha   90.00
_cell.angle_beta   90.00
_cell.angle_gamma   90.00
#
_symmetry.space_group_name_H-M   'P 1'
#
loop_
_entity.id
_entity.type
_entity.pdbx_description
1 polymer ?
#
loop_
_entity_poly.entity_id
_entity_poly.type
_entity_poly.pdbx_seq_one_letter_code
_entity_poly.pdbx_strand_id
1 'polypeptide(L)'
;LVVVNAMKNSPWATSTVVATIPIAILVGFYMRFIRPGRVLEATAIGVILLLMAVYMGSIIDNSESMRSYFDHSGLFLAWSLIIYGFIAAVLPIWMLLAPRDYLSTFVKLGTIIFLAIAIAILQPEIKMPAVTQFVDGSGPIFGGSVFPFVFITIACGAISGFHALISSGTTPKLIDNERHIPMIGYGGMLLEAFVAIMAMVAACVLEPGIYFAINSPAGVVGTEANEIISKINSWGYSVTVEQMNQLAKDVGESTLFARTGGAPSLAVGMATIFANAFGKHLLALWYHFAIMFEAVFILTTLDSGTRVGRFMLQDMLGNLHPKLGQTSWLPSIILASFIVVSCWGYFLYIGVIDPNGGVNILWPLFGIANQMLAAIALSVGTAILIKSDKIKFAWIT
;
A
#
# COMPACT_ATOMS: atom_id res chain seq x y z
N LEU A 1 6.45 -5.47 2.81
CA LEU A 1 7.70 -4.74 2.78
C LEU A 1 7.49 -3.22 2.93
N VAL A 2 6.64 -2.59 2.08
CA VAL A 2 6.37 -1.14 2.15
C VAL A 2 5.91 -0.72 3.54
N VAL A 3 4.96 -1.44 4.16
CA VAL A 3 4.48 -1.17 5.53
C VAL A 3 5.60 -1.33 6.56
N VAL A 4 6.46 -2.35 6.43
CA VAL A 4 7.63 -2.51 7.31
C VAL A 4 8.57 -1.32 7.19
N ASN A 5 8.87 -0.89 5.96
CA ASN A 5 9.75 0.24 5.73
C ASN A 5 9.15 1.58 6.19
N ALA A 6 7.83 1.71 6.15
CA ALA A 6 7.14 2.90 6.66
C ALA A 6 7.16 2.97 8.20
N MET A 7 7.09 1.82 8.89
CA MET A 7 7.09 1.74 10.35
C MET A 7 8.50 1.66 10.96
N LYS A 8 9.48 1.16 10.21
CA LYS A 8 10.85 0.97 10.71
C LYS A 8 11.45 2.30 11.15
N ASN A 9 11.97 2.33 12.37
CA ASN A 9 12.55 3.52 13.00
C ASN A 9 11.57 4.71 13.14
N SER A 10 10.26 4.45 13.12
CA SER A 10 9.22 5.45 13.29
C SER A 10 8.20 5.00 14.34
N PRO A 11 8.44 5.29 15.63
CA PRO A 11 7.50 4.99 16.72
C PRO A 11 6.13 5.64 16.51
N TRP A 12 6.09 6.84 15.97
CA TRP A 12 4.84 7.52 15.61
C TRP A 12 4.04 6.71 14.60
N ALA A 13 4.65 6.35 13.46
CA ALA A 13 3.98 5.57 12.42
C ALA A 13 3.55 4.19 12.96
N THR A 14 4.42 3.50 13.70
CA THR A 14 4.14 2.18 14.28
C THR A 14 2.95 2.23 15.22
N SER A 15 2.93 3.16 16.18
CA SER A 15 1.83 3.29 17.13
C SER A 15 0.50 3.61 16.45
N THR A 16 0.52 4.50 15.45
CA THR A 16 -0.67 4.87 14.69
C THR A 16 -1.23 3.68 13.90
N VAL A 17 -0.38 2.95 13.19
CA VAL A 17 -0.81 1.77 12.40
C VAL A 17 -1.34 0.67 13.32
N VAL A 18 -0.68 0.39 14.44
CA VAL A 18 -1.14 -0.61 15.42
C VAL A 18 -2.51 -0.21 15.99
N ALA A 19 -2.74 1.07 16.28
CA ALA A 19 -4.01 1.57 16.79
C ALA A 19 -5.19 1.34 15.80
N THR A 20 -4.94 1.22 14.51
CA THR A 20 -6.01 0.95 13.52
C THR A 20 -6.68 -0.40 13.75
N ILE A 21 -6.00 -1.38 14.35
CA ILE A 21 -6.54 -2.73 14.61
C ILE A 21 -7.66 -2.68 15.65
N PRO A 22 -7.43 -2.20 16.90
CA PRO A 22 -8.49 -2.11 17.89
C PRO A 22 -9.61 -1.16 17.47
N ILE A 23 -9.31 -0.08 16.74
CA ILE A 23 -10.34 0.82 16.20
C ILE A 23 -11.25 0.06 15.23
N ALA A 24 -10.71 -0.73 14.31
CA ALA A 24 -11.50 -1.53 13.39
C ALA A 24 -12.39 -2.55 14.12
N ILE A 25 -11.84 -3.25 15.12
CA ILE A 25 -12.61 -4.20 15.94
C ILE A 25 -13.75 -3.50 16.70
N LEU A 26 -13.47 -2.32 17.28
CA LEU A 26 -14.46 -1.53 18.00
C LEU A 26 -15.59 -1.08 17.08
N VAL A 27 -15.26 -0.57 15.89
CA VAL A 27 -16.26 -0.16 14.89
C VAL A 27 -17.06 -1.36 14.39
N GLY A 28 -16.41 -2.51 14.16
CA GLY A 28 -17.08 -3.75 13.78
C GLY A 28 -18.06 -4.23 14.84
N PHE A 29 -17.66 -4.18 16.10
CA PHE A 29 -18.51 -4.52 17.23
C PHE A 29 -19.70 -3.54 17.36
N TYR A 30 -19.43 -2.23 17.19
CA TYR A 30 -20.47 -1.19 17.20
C TYR A 30 -21.54 -1.43 16.12
N MET A 31 -21.10 -1.65 14.87
CA MET A 31 -22.01 -1.89 13.75
C MET A 31 -22.80 -3.19 13.87
N ARG A 32 -22.25 -4.20 14.53
CA ARG A 32 -22.89 -5.51 14.65
C ARG A 32 -23.83 -5.63 15.84
N PHE A 33 -23.43 -5.11 17.00
CA PHE A 33 -24.11 -5.38 18.27
C PHE A 33 -24.80 -4.16 18.90
N ILE A 34 -24.28 -2.95 18.69
CA ILE A 34 -24.78 -1.75 19.36
C ILE A 34 -25.82 -1.04 18.49
N ARG A 35 -25.46 -0.70 17.25
CA ARG A 35 -26.36 -0.03 16.29
C ARG A 35 -26.24 -0.60 14.88
N PRO A 36 -26.86 -1.75 14.61
CA PRO A 36 -26.87 -2.34 13.27
C PRO A 36 -27.45 -1.38 12.23
N GLY A 37 -26.74 -1.22 11.08
CA GLY A 37 -27.19 -0.38 9.97
C GLY A 37 -26.91 1.13 10.10
N ARG A 38 -26.40 1.61 11.22
CA ARG A 38 -26.00 3.02 11.41
C ARG A 38 -24.56 3.28 10.91
N VAL A 39 -24.41 3.11 9.62
CA VAL A 39 -23.10 3.13 8.94
C VAL A 39 -22.42 4.49 9.08
N LEU A 40 -23.17 5.59 8.93
CA LEU A 40 -22.62 6.95 8.98
C LEU A 40 -22.10 7.34 10.38
N GLU A 41 -22.79 6.91 11.44
CA GLU A 41 -22.33 7.09 12.82
C GLU A 41 -21.02 6.32 13.08
N ALA A 42 -20.98 5.06 12.65
CA ALA A 42 -19.80 4.21 12.76
C ALA A 42 -18.59 4.80 12.00
N THR A 43 -18.83 5.38 10.81
CA THR A 43 -17.81 6.08 10.04
C THR A 43 -17.27 7.28 10.78
N ALA A 44 -18.15 8.15 11.29
CA ALA A 44 -17.73 9.34 12.03
C ALA A 44 -16.88 8.97 13.26
N ILE A 45 -17.34 7.98 14.05
CA ILE A 45 -16.59 7.46 15.20
C ILE A 45 -15.21 6.94 14.76
N GLY A 46 -15.16 6.11 13.71
CA GLY A 46 -13.92 5.52 13.22
C GLY A 46 -12.93 6.55 12.69
N VAL A 47 -13.39 7.53 11.91
CA VAL A 47 -12.53 8.61 11.38
C VAL A 47 -11.99 9.48 12.53
N ILE A 48 -12.83 9.85 13.50
CA ILE A 48 -12.37 10.61 14.67
C ILE A 48 -11.31 9.82 15.44
N LEU A 49 -11.53 8.52 15.70
CA LEU A 49 -10.58 7.67 16.39
C LEU A 49 -9.26 7.52 15.62
N LEU A 50 -9.30 7.42 14.28
CA LEU A 50 -8.10 7.38 13.45
C LEU A 50 -7.31 8.69 13.52
N LEU A 51 -7.98 9.84 13.45
CA LEU A 51 -7.31 11.14 13.60
C LEU A 51 -6.72 11.30 15.02
N MET A 52 -7.44 10.84 16.04
CA MET A 52 -6.92 10.80 17.41
C MET A 52 -5.70 9.87 17.50
N ALA A 53 -5.67 8.73 16.84
CA ALA A 53 -4.54 7.83 16.82
C ALA A 53 -3.29 8.48 16.19
N VAL A 54 -3.46 9.24 15.11
CA VAL A 54 -2.35 10.03 14.51
C VAL A 54 -1.83 11.06 15.51
N TYR A 55 -2.71 11.79 16.17
CA TYR A 55 -2.30 12.79 17.17
C TYR A 55 -1.64 12.14 18.41
N MET A 56 -2.19 11.03 18.92
CA MET A 56 -1.61 10.27 20.03
C MET A 56 -0.22 9.72 19.67
N GLY A 57 0.01 9.34 18.43
CA GLY A 57 1.32 8.92 17.93
C GLY A 57 2.39 10.00 18.13
N SER A 58 2.04 11.28 17.95
CA SER A 58 2.93 12.41 18.27
C SER A 58 3.31 12.47 19.75
N ILE A 59 2.34 12.23 20.64
CA ILE A 59 2.57 12.22 22.09
C ILE A 59 3.49 11.05 22.48
N ILE A 60 3.26 9.89 21.88
CA ILE A 60 4.08 8.68 22.09
C ILE A 60 5.52 8.90 21.63
N ASP A 61 5.72 9.48 20.47
CA ASP A 61 7.06 9.73 19.92
C ASP A 61 7.86 10.74 20.75
N ASN A 62 7.19 11.73 21.33
CA ASN A 62 7.80 12.73 22.23
C ASN A 62 8.04 12.22 23.65
N SER A 63 7.53 11.03 24.02
CA SER A 63 7.71 10.44 25.34
C SER A 63 8.79 9.35 25.29
N GLU A 64 9.93 9.58 25.92
CA GLU A 64 11.07 8.65 25.93
C GLU A 64 10.68 7.25 26.43
N SER A 65 9.83 7.19 27.43
CA SER A 65 9.32 5.95 28.01
C SER A 65 8.38 5.19 27.06
N MET A 66 7.49 5.88 26.33
CA MET A 66 6.54 5.22 25.44
C MET A 66 7.15 4.91 24.06
N ARG A 67 8.08 5.72 23.61
CA ARG A 67 8.77 5.56 22.32
C ARG A 67 9.43 4.18 22.21
N SER A 68 10.08 3.72 23.27
CA SER A 68 10.77 2.42 23.31
C SER A 68 9.86 1.22 23.05
N TYR A 69 8.57 1.32 23.35
CA TYR A 69 7.59 0.25 23.07
C TYR A 69 7.18 0.16 21.60
N PHE A 70 7.47 1.18 20.79
CA PHE A 70 7.08 1.24 19.39
C PHE A 70 8.28 1.37 18.44
N ASP A 71 9.49 1.45 18.98
CA ASP A 71 10.71 1.44 18.18
C ASP A 71 11.18 -0.01 17.94
N HIS A 72 10.92 -0.52 16.75
CA HIS A 72 11.14 -1.92 16.44
C HIS A 72 11.99 -2.10 15.19
N SER A 73 12.81 -3.16 15.20
CA SER A 73 13.56 -3.58 14.02
C SER A 73 12.66 -4.04 12.88
N GLY A 74 13.13 -3.89 11.65
CA GLY A 74 12.37 -4.35 10.47
C GLY A 74 12.00 -5.83 10.54
N LEU A 75 12.86 -6.67 11.13
CA LEU A 75 12.61 -8.09 11.29
C LEU A 75 11.46 -8.38 12.28
N PHE A 76 11.42 -7.66 13.41
CA PHE A 76 10.31 -7.77 14.36
C PHE A 76 8.98 -7.35 13.71
N LEU A 77 8.99 -6.24 12.97
CA LEU A 77 7.81 -5.76 12.24
C LEU A 77 7.35 -6.76 11.17
N ALA A 78 8.28 -7.40 10.46
CA ALA A 78 7.94 -8.43 9.47
C ALA A 78 7.23 -9.62 10.11
N TRP A 79 7.77 -10.16 11.20
CA TRP A 79 7.13 -11.25 11.95
C TRP A 79 5.78 -10.85 12.51
N SER A 80 5.67 -9.62 13.04
CA SER A 80 4.39 -9.09 13.52
C SER A 80 3.33 -9.04 12.43
N LEU A 81 3.71 -8.63 11.22
CA LEU A 81 2.80 -8.62 10.06
C LEU A 81 2.42 -10.02 9.57
N ILE A 82 3.35 -10.99 9.62
CA ILE A 82 3.06 -12.40 9.28
C ILE A 82 2.04 -12.97 10.25
N ILE A 83 2.25 -12.78 11.55
CA ILE A 83 1.32 -13.23 12.60
C ILE A 83 -0.03 -12.51 12.46
N TYR A 84 -0.01 -11.20 12.27
CA TYR A 84 -1.21 -10.43 12.01
C TYR A 84 -2.00 -10.97 10.80
N GLY A 85 -1.34 -11.17 9.66
CA GLY A 85 -1.98 -11.67 8.44
C GLY A 85 -2.60 -13.07 8.61
N PHE A 86 -1.96 -13.93 9.40
CA PHE A 86 -2.51 -15.23 9.76
C PHE A 86 -3.78 -15.09 10.61
N ILE A 87 -3.73 -14.30 11.67
CA ILE A 87 -4.88 -14.05 12.55
C ILE A 87 -6.02 -13.43 11.75
N ALA A 88 -5.74 -12.39 10.97
CA ALA A 88 -6.73 -11.71 10.12
C ALA A 88 -7.38 -12.65 9.10
N ALA A 89 -6.63 -13.61 8.53
CA ALA A 89 -7.15 -14.60 7.59
C ALA A 89 -8.07 -15.63 8.26
N VAL A 90 -7.82 -15.99 9.50
CA VAL A 90 -8.61 -16.96 10.27
C VAL A 90 -9.87 -16.34 10.86
N LEU A 91 -9.80 -15.09 11.31
CA LEU A 91 -10.92 -14.39 11.95
C LEU A 91 -12.12 -14.22 11.00
N PRO A 92 -13.35 -14.16 11.53
CA PRO A 92 -14.54 -13.83 10.74
C PRO A 92 -14.43 -12.47 10.07
N ILE A 93 -14.96 -12.36 8.83
CA ILE A 93 -14.87 -11.14 8.01
C ILE A 93 -15.41 -9.91 8.73
N TRP A 94 -16.53 -10.05 9.46
CA TRP A 94 -17.21 -8.95 10.14
C TRP A 94 -16.41 -8.35 11.30
N MET A 95 -15.43 -9.09 11.84
CA MET A 95 -14.73 -8.69 13.06
C MET A 95 -13.58 -7.72 12.79
N LEU A 96 -12.83 -7.93 11.74
CA LEU A 96 -11.65 -7.12 11.40
C LEU A 96 -11.69 -6.60 9.96
N LEU A 97 -11.87 -7.49 8.98
CA LEU A 97 -11.71 -7.13 7.57
C LEU A 97 -12.77 -6.11 7.12
N ALA A 98 -14.06 -6.43 7.26
CA ALA A 98 -15.14 -5.56 6.78
C ALA A 98 -15.14 -4.17 7.44
N PRO A 99 -15.00 -4.03 8.77
CA PRO A 99 -14.93 -2.71 9.40
C PRO A 99 -13.68 -1.92 8.98
N ARG A 100 -12.56 -2.60 8.83
CA ARG A 100 -11.31 -1.96 8.42
C ARG A 100 -11.35 -1.49 6.98
N ASP A 101 -11.80 -2.33 6.06
CA ASP A 101 -11.99 -1.95 4.65
C ASP A 101 -12.96 -0.79 4.52
N TYR A 102 -14.04 -0.84 5.28
CA TYR A 102 -15.03 0.21 5.31
C TYR A 102 -14.45 1.56 5.76
N LEU A 103 -13.80 1.59 6.94
CA LEU A 103 -13.14 2.79 7.45
C LEU A 103 -12.05 3.30 6.51
N SER A 104 -11.23 2.38 6.00
CA SER A 104 -10.14 2.72 5.09
C SER A 104 -10.66 3.35 3.80
N THR A 105 -11.83 2.93 3.30
CA THR A 105 -12.43 3.48 2.08
C THR A 105 -12.74 4.96 2.23
N PHE A 106 -13.34 5.38 3.34
CA PHE A 106 -13.62 6.82 3.58
C PHE A 106 -12.34 7.64 3.75
N VAL A 107 -11.35 7.12 4.48
CA VAL A 107 -10.05 7.78 4.62
C VAL A 107 -9.36 7.87 3.26
N LYS A 108 -9.38 6.80 2.47
CA LYS A 108 -8.77 6.75 1.13
C LYS A 108 -9.41 7.76 0.18
N LEU A 109 -10.73 7.67 0.01
CA LEU A 109 -11.47 8.56 -0.88
C LEU A 109 -11.37 10.02 -0.44
N GLY A 110 -11.55 10.27 0.86
CA GLY A 110 -11.45 11.62 1.41
C GLY A 110 -10.07 12.21 1.19
N THR A 111 -9.01 11.48 1.50
CA THR A 111 -7.63 11.93 1.34
C THR A 111 -7.28 12.21 -0.12
N ILE A 112 -7.65 11.33 -1.04
CA ILE A 112 -7.34 11.50 -2.47
C ILE A 112 -8.13 12.65 -3.10
N ILE A 113 -9.41 12.79 -2.76
CA ILE A 113 -10.21 13.94 -3.22
C ILE A 113 -9.64 15.24 -2.65
N PHE A 114 -9.27 15.23 -1.38
CA PHE A 114 -8.67 16.39 -0.73
C PHE A 114 -7.31 16.76 -1.35
N LEU A 115 -6.46 15.76 -1.65
CA LEU A 115 -5.22 15.96 -2.36
C LEU A 115 -5.45 16.54 -3.76
N ALA A 116 -6.42 16.03 -4.50
CA ALA A 116 -6.76 16.53 -5.83
C ALA A 116 -7.23 18.00 -5.79
N ILE A 117 -8.07 18.33 -4.81
CA ILE A 117 -8.52 19.72 -4.60
C ILE A 117 -7.32 20.62 -4.23
N ALA A 118 -6.44 20.17 -3.34
CA ALA A 118 -5.25 20.92 -2.96
C ALA A 118 -4.32 21.14 -4.17
N ILE A 119 -4.09 20.14 -4.99
CA ILE A 119 -3.30 20.26 -6.22
C ILE A 119 -3.94 21.24 -7.20
N ALA A 120 -5.26 21.17 -7.40
CA ALA A 120 -5.97 22.06 -8.31
C ALA A 120 -5.93 23.53 -7.88
N ILE A 121 -6.00 23.79 -6.56
CA ILE A 121 -5.97 25.15 -6.00
C ILE A 121 -4.54 25.71 -5.94
N LEU A 122 -3.58 24.91 -5.45
CA LEU A 122 -2.22 25.37 -5.21
C LEU A 122 -1.34 25.31 -6.45
N GLN A 123 -1.69 24.46 -7.42
CA GLN A 123 -0.93 24.25 -8.65
C GLN A 123 0.58 24.08 -8.38
N PRO A 124 0.97 23.09 -7.53
CA PRO A 124 2.36 22.93 -7.13
C PRO A 124 3.24 22.69 -8.35
N GLU A 125 4.41 23.28 -8.37
CA GLU A 125 5.38 23.09 -9.44
C GLU A 125 5.89 21.65 -9.46
N ILE A 126 5.89 21.03 -10.64
CA ILE A 126 6.47 19.71 -10.89
C ILE A 126 7.99 19.90 -11.06
N LYS A 127 8.77 19.37 -10.11
CA LYS A 127 10.23 19.50 -10.09
C LYS A 127 10.97 18.34 -10.75
N MET A 128 10.31 17.19 -10.84
CA MET A 128 10.87 16.04 -11.56
C MET A 128 10.93 16.33 -13.06
N PRO A 129 12.05 15.97 -13.74
CA PRO A 129 12.13 16.05 -15.18
C PRO A 129 11.16 15.05 -15.82
N ALA A 130 10.63 15.38 -17.00
CA ALA A 130 9.70 14.51 -17.75
C ALA A 130 10.32 13.13 -18.04
N VAL A 131 11.63 13.08 -18.27
CA VAL A 131 12.41 11.86 -18.48
C VAL A 131 13.72 12.00 -17.71
N THR A 132 14.08 10.99 -16.93
CA THR A 132 15.36 10.93 -16.23
C THR A 132 16.43 10.29 -17.12
N GLN A 133 17.70 10.40 -16.75
CA GLN A 133 18.80 9.73 -17.45
C GLN A 133 18.74 8.19 -17.37
N PHE A 134 17.94 7.64 -16.49
CA PHE A 134 17.86 6.21 -16.19
C PHE A 134 16.95 5.41 -17.12
N VAL A 135 16.63 5.93 -18.29
CA VAL A 135 15.80 5.25 -19.32
C VAL A 135 16.46 3.97 -19.86
N ASP A 136 17.78 3.87 -19.75
CA ASP A 136 18.58 2.72 -20.19
C ASP A 136 18.53 1.53 -19.22
N GLY A 137 17.95 1.74 -18.02
CA GLY A 137 17.88 0.72 -16.98
C GLY A 137 18.96 0.80 -15.92
N SER A 138 19.80 1.84 -15.94
CA SER A 138 20.83 2.09 -14.93
C SER A 138 20.27 2.70 -13.63
N GLY A 139 18.94 2.78 -13.51
CA GLY A 139 18.27 3.43 -12.38
C GLY A 139 18.59 2.80 -11.03
N PRO A 140 18.66 3.63 -9.95
CA PRO A 140 19.10 3.16 -8.64
C PRO A 140 18.06 2.31 -7.91
N ILE A 141 16.78 2.38 -8.30
CA ILE A 141 15.69 1.73 -7.57
C ILE A 141 15.49 0.30 -8.04
N PHE A 142 15.46 0.07 -9.36
CA PHE A 142 15.47 -1.26 -9.97
C PHE A 142 16.08 -1.20 -11.38
N GLY A 143 16.73 -2.28 -11.80
CA GLY A 143 17.34 -2.39 -13.12
C GLY A 143 16.35 -2.83 -14.19
N GLY A 144 16.60 -2.43 -15.42
CA GLY A 144 15.82 -2.77 -16.62
C GLY A 144 15.45 -1.53 -17.42
N SER A 145 15.58 -1.63 -18.77
CA SER A 145 15.22 -0.50 -19.64
C SER A 145 13.74 -0.12 -19.46
N VAL A 146 13.46 1.18 -19.60
CA VAL A 146 12.08 1.69 -19.46
C VAL A 146 11.10 0.89 -20.32
N PHE A 147 11.46 0.61 -21.56
CA PHE A 147 10.69 -0.27 -22.43
C PHE A 147 11.36 -1.66 -22.55
N PRO A 148 10.65 -2.77 -22.35
CA PRO A 148 9.22 -2.90 -22.03
C PRO A 148 8.91 -2.90 -20.52
N PHE A 149 9.90 -2.68 -19.65
CA PHE A 149 9.79 -2.86 -18.20
C PHE A 149 8.75 -1.91 -17.57
N VAL A 150 8.50 -0.73 -18.16
CA VAL A 150 7.47 0.20 -17.71
C VAL A 150 6.07 -0.43 -17.67
N PHE A 151 5.76 -1.33 -18.60
CA PHE A 151 4.47 -2.05 -18.60
C PHE A 151 4.32 -2.99 -17.41
N ILE A 152 5.42 -3.51 -16.89
CA ILE A 152 5.43 -4.34 -15.69
C ILE A 152 5.23 -3.48 -14.44
N THR A 153 5.86 -2.31 -14.38
CA THR A 153 5.83 -1.43 -13.21
C THR A 153 4.53 -0.64 -13.08
N ILE A 154 3.93 -0.23 -14.21
CA ILE A 154 2.66 0.53 -14.23
C ILE A 154 1.45 -0.41 -14.28
N ALA A 155 1.64 -1.68 -14.51
CA ALA A 155 0.59 -2.65 -14.82
C ALA A 155 -0.54 -2.67 -13.79
N CYS A 156 -0.26 -2.44 -12.52
CA CYS A 156 -1.30 -2.45 -11.49
C CYS A 156 -2.32 -1.33 -11.67
N GLY A 157 -1.89 -0.13 -12.07
CA GLY A 157 -2.79 1.00 -12.32
C GLY A 157 -3.50 0.98 -13.69
N ALA A 158 -3.01 0.19 -14.63
CA ALA A 158 -3.57 0.11 -15.98
C ALA A 158 -4.32 -1.20 -16.24
N ILE A 159 -3.68 -2.34 -15.98
CA ILE A 159 -4.24 -3.69 -16.19
C ILE A 159 -3.79 -4.56 -15.01
N SER A 160 -4.58 -4.59 -13.95
CA SER A 160 -4.22 -5.32 -12.75
C SER A 160 -4.65 -6.79 -12.79
N GLY A 161 -3.69 -7.70 -12.81
CA GLY A 161 -3.93 -9.13 -12.62
C GLY A 161 -4.49 -9.45 -11.23
N PHE A 162 -4.06 -8.70 -10.20
CA PHE A 162 -4.62 -8.86 -8.85
C PHE A 162 -6.11 -8.50 -8.81
N HIS A 163 -6.54 -7.43 -9.47
CA HIS A 163 -7.97 -7.08 -9.55
C HIS A 163 -8.77 -8.11 -10.35
N ALA A 164 -8.20 -8.71 -11.38
CA ALA A 164 -8.83 -9.83 -12.10
C ALA A 164 -9.07 -11.02 -11.16
N LEU A 165 -8.12 -11.30 -10.26
CA LEU A 165 -8.25 -12.35 -9.25
C LEU A 165 -9.35 -12.02 -8.22
N ILE A 166 -9.40 -10.80 -7.72
CA ILE A 166 -10.43 -10.33 -6.78
C ILE A 166 -11.81 -10.36 -7.45
N SER A 167 -11.92 -9.88 -8.69
CA SER A 167 -13.19 -9.83 -9.44
C SER A 167 -13.74 -11.22 -9.77
N SER A 168 -12.91 -12.24 -9.87
CA SER A 168 -13.34 -13.63 -10.09
C SER A 168 -13.57 -14.41 -8.79
N GLY A 169 -12.87 -14.06 -7.70
CA GLY A 169 -12.83 -14.83 -6.46
C GLY A 169 -13.81 -14.37 -5.38
N THR A 170 -13.73 -13.11 -4.96
CA THR A 170 -14.49 -12.61 -3.80
C THR A 170 -15.60 -11.65 -4.17
N THR A 171 -15.39 -10.74 -5.11
CA THR A 171 -16.36 -9.70 -5.47
C THR A 171 -17.71 -10.27 -5.91
N PRO A 172 -17.81 -11.32 -6.74
CA PRO A 172 -19.09 -11.89 -7.13
C PRO A 172 -19.92 -12.43 -5.97
N LYS A 173 -19.25 -12.81 -4.87
CA LYS A 173 -19.91 -13.33 -3.65
C LYS A 173 -20.46 -12.22 -2.76
N LEU A 174 -20.09 -10.97 -3.00
CA LEU A 174 -20.47 -9.81 -2.22
C LEU A 174 -21.46 -8.90 -2.94
N ILE A 175 -21.61 -9.05 -4.26
CA ILE A 175 -22.57 -8.29 -5.06
C ILE A 175 -23.96 -8.85 -4.89
N ASP A 176 -24.88 -8.04 -4.42
CA ASP A 176 -26.30 -8.37 -4.24
C ASP A 176 -27.15 -8.08 -5.47
N ASN A 177 -26.68 -7.19 -6.36
CA ASN A 177 -27.41 -6.76 -7.56
C ASN A 177 -26.45 -6.58 -8.74
N GLU A 178 -26.72 -7.29 -9.84
CA GLU A 178 -25.91 -7.24 -11.07
C GLU A 178 -25.81 -5.85 -11.69
N ARG A 179 -26.77 -4.95 -11.45
CA ARG A 179 -26.73 -3.57 -11.92
C ARG A 179 -25.57 -2.77 -11.34
N HIS A 180 -25.02 -3.21 -10.20
CA HIS A 180 -23.88 -2.55 -9.55
C HIS A 180 -22.53 -2.94 -10.16
N ILE A 181 -22.47 -4.01 -10.95
CA ILE A 181 -21.22 -4.55 -11.54
C ILE A 181 -20.44 -3.47 -12.32
N PRO A 182 -21.04 -2.69 -13.23
CA PRO A 182 -20.29 -1.68 -13.98
C PRO A 182 -19.69 -0.60 -13.06
N MET A 183 -20.42 -0.16 -12.05
CA MET A 183 -19.92 0.85 -11.11
C MET A 183 -18.81 0.30 -10.23
N ILE A 184 -18.95 -0.93 -9.74
CA ILE A 184 -17.95 -1.56 -8.87
C ILE A 184 -16.68 -1.88 -9.69
N GLY A 185 -16.81 -2.52 -10.85
CA GLY A 185 -15.66 -2.92 -11.66
C GLY A 185 -15.00 -1.73 -12.36
N TYR A 186 -15.71 -1.08 -13.26
CA TYR A 186 -15.17 0.01 -14.06
C TYR A 186 -14.95 1.29 -13.24
N GLY A 187 -15.89 1.63 -12.36
CA GLY A 187 -15.76 2.78 -11.48
C GLY A 187 -14.58 2.62 -10.50
N GLY A 188 -14.37 1.42 -9.97
CA GLY A 188 -13.21 1.09 -9.13
C GLY A 188 -11.88 1.26 -9.88
N MET A 189 -11.82 0.78 -11.13
CA MET A 189 -10.64 0.95 -11.99
C MET A 189 -10.32 2.43 -12.28
N LEU A 190 -11.33 3.23 -12.60
CA LEU A 190 -11.14 4.67 -12.82
C LEU A 190 -10.64 5.38 -11.57
N LEU A 191 -11.18 5.00 -10.41
CA LEU A 191 -10.74 5.55 -9.12
C LEU A 191 -9.28 5.17 -8.82
N GLU A 192 -8.88 3.94 -9.10
CA GLU A 192 -7.48 3.52 -8.93
C GLU A 192 -6.54 4.29 -9.85
N ALA A 193 -6.89 4.48 -11.12
CA ALA A 193 -6.12 5.30 -12.05
C ALA A 193 -5.99 6.74 -11.54
N PHE A 194 -7.05 7.30 -10.99
CA PHE A 194 -7.04 8.64 -10.39
C PHE A 194 -6.11 8.71 -9.17
N VAL A 195 -6.13 7.72 -8.28
CA VAL A 195 -5.21 7.61 -7.14
C VAL A 195 -3.76 7.55 -7.61
N ALA A 196 -3.47 6.75 -8.65
CA ALA A 196 -2.12 6.63 -9.22
C ALA A 196 -1.61 7.96 -9.78
N ILE A 197 -2.46 8.73 -10.47
CA ILE A 197 -2.11 10.08 -10.97
C ILE A 197 -1.80 11.03 -9.81
N MET A 198 -2.64 11.03 -8.77
CA MET A 198 -2.42 11.88 -7.59
C MET A 198 -1.12 11.53 -6.86
N ALA A 199 -0.81 10.24 -6.71
CA ALA A 199 0.43 9.76 -6.12
C ALA A 199 1.66 10.17 -6.95
N MET A 200 1.56 10.07 -8.28
CA MET A 200 2.63 10.51 -9.19
C MET A 200 2.87 12.01 -9.07
N VAL A 201 1.82 12.83 -9.05
CA VAL A 201 1.96 14.28 -8.86
C VAL A 201 2.62 14.59 -7.53
N ALA A 202 2.19 13.96 -6.43
CA ALA A 202 2.79 14.16 -5.11
C ALA A 202 4.28 13.80 -5.09
N ALA A 203 4.68 12.70 -5.73
CA ALA A 203 6.09 12.33 -5.85
C ALA A 203 6.90 13.31 -6.71
N CYS A 204 6.31 13.80 -7.80
CA CYS A 204 6.97 14.70 -8.75
C CYS A 204 7.10 16.16 -8.25
N VAL A 205 6.42 16.55 -7.19
CA VAL A 205 6.59 17.84 -6.51
C VAL A 205 7.90 17.89 -5.72
N LEU A 206 8.46 16.75 -5.35
CA LEU A 206 9.74 16.68 -4.64
C LEU A 206 10.91 17.04 -5.56
N GLU A 207 11.94 17.68 -4.96
CA GLU A 207 13.23 17.82 -5.62
C GLU A 207 13.79 16.44 -5.97
N PRO A 208 14.29 16.22 -7.20
CA PRO A 208 14.81 14.92 -7.61
C PRO A 208 15.86 14.33 -6.66
N GLY A 209 16.78 15.18 -6.16
CA GLY A 209 17.79 14.75 -5.19
C GLY A 209 17.19 14.21 -3.90
N ILE A 210 16.14 14.86 -3.36
CA ILE A 210 15.42 14.42 -2.17
C ILE A 210 14.69 13.08 -2.46
N TYR A 211 14.00 12.98 -3.59
CA TYR A 211 13.32 11.77 -4.00
C TYR A 211 14.27 10.57 -4.07
N PHE A 212 15.43 10.73 -4.73
CA PHE A 212 16.42 9.65 -4.82
C PHE A 212 17.10 9.35 -3.48
N ALA A 213 17.31 10.35 -2.62
CA ALA A 213 17.85 10.13 -1.28
C ALA A 213 16.92 9.28 -0.40
N ILE A 214 15.61 9.43 -0.57
CA ILE A 214 14.61 8.64 0.14
C ILE A 214 14.49 7.23 -0.46
N ASN A 215 14.36 7.12 -1.79
CA ASN A 215 13.94 5.86 -2.41
C ASN A 215 15.08 4.93 -2.83
N SER A 216 16.32 5.42 -2.95
CA SER A 216 17.44 4.57 -3.38
C SER A 216 17.84 3.59 -2.28
N PRO A 217 17.99 2.28 -2.60
CA PRO A 217 18.41 1.29 -1.62
C PRO A 217 19.82 1.54 -1.09
N ALA A 218 20.04 1.25 0.18
CA ALA A 218 21.34 1.39 0.83
C ALA A 218 22.46 0.56 0.12
N GLY A 219 22.11 -0.58 -0.47
CA GLY A 219 23.04 -1.38 -1.27
C GLY A 219 23.55 -0.71 -2.54
N VAL A 220 22.85 0.35 -3.02
CA VAL A 220 23.24 1.12 -4.22
C VAL A 220 23.92 2.43 -3.85
N VAL A 221 23.43 3.13 -2.84
CA VAL A 221 23.86 4.49 -2.48
C VAL A 221 24.76 4.55 -1.25
N GLY A 222 24.91 3.45 -0.51
CA GLY A 222 25.64 3.39 0.76
C GLY A 222 24.73 3.57 1.97
N THR A 223 25.35 3.53 3.16
CA THR A 223 24.64 3.67 4.45
C THR A 223 24.92 5.01 5.12
N GLU A 224 26.04 5.65 4.79
CA GLU A 224 26.45 6.92 5.39
C GLU A 224 25.86 8.12 4.61
N ALA A 225 25.36 9.13 5.32
CA ALA A 225 24.70 10.27 4.71
C ALA A 225 25.55 10.97 3.63
N ASN A 226 26.86 11.15 3.90
CA ASN A 226 27.76 11.79 2.94
C ASN A 226 27.99 10.96 1.69
N GLU A 227 28.05 9.63 1.82
CA GLU A 227 28.18 8.70 0.71
C GLU A 227 26.94 8.74 -0.20
N ILE A 228 25.75 8.66 0.43
CA ILE A 228 24.47 8.75 -0.26
C ILE A 228 24.38 10.05 -1.06
N ILE A 229 24.66 11.18 -0.43
CA ILE A 229 24.58 12.49 -1.07
C ILE A 229 25.60 12.61 -2.21
N SER A 230 26.86 12.18 -2.00
CA SER A 230 27.89 12.17 -3.04
C SER A 230 27.45 11.37 -4.26
N LYS A 231 26.85 10.19 -4.02
CA LYS A 231 26.35 9.32 -5.10
C LYS A 231 25.23 9.98 -5.90
N ILE A 232 24.24 10.57 -5.21
CA ILE A 232 23.09 11.24 -5.86
C ILE A 232 23.56 12.47 -6.65
N ASN A 233 24.45 13.27 -6.07
CA ASN A 233 25.02 14.44 -6.76
C ASN A 233 25.82 14.02 -8.01
N SER A 234 26.45 12.84 -7.99
CA SER A 234 27.14 12.30 -9.17
C SER A 234 26.18 11.96 -10.32
N TRP A 235 24.90 11.78 -10.03
CA TRP A 235 23.84 11.61 -11.05
C TRP A 235 23.27 12.95 -11.55
N GLY A 236 23.82 14.10 -11.09
CA GLY A 236 23.37 15.42 -11.49
C GLY A 236 22.13 15.94 -10.72
N TYR A 237 21.74 15.28 -9.63
CA TYR A 237 20.63 15.70 -8.79
C TYR A 237 21.15 16.31 -7.49
N SER A 238 21.02 17.63 -7.37
CA SER A 238 21.54 18.36 -6.22
C SER A 238 20.73 18.08 -4.96
N VAL A 239 21.42 17.68 -3.88
CA VAL A 239 20.87 17.53 -2.54
C VAL A 239 22.01 17.66 -1.52
N THR A 240 21.72 18.11 -0.30
CA THR A 240 22.70 18.20 0.78
C THR A 240 22.26 17.40 2.01
N VAL A 241 23.24 17.05 2.86
CA VAL A 241 22.96 16.37 4.13
C VAL A 241 22.09 17.23 5.03
N GLU A 242 22.35 18.55 5.07
CA GLU A 242 21.60 19.51 5.86
C GLU A 242 20.13 19.57 5.44
N GLN A 243 19.86 19.59 4.13
CA GLN A 243 18.49 19.58 3.61
C GLN A 243 17.75 18.31 4.03
N MET A 244 18.38 17.16 3.93
CA MET A 244 17.76 15.89 4.32
C MET A 244 17.53 15.79 5.84
N ASN A 245 18.50 16.26 6.65
CA ASN A 245 18.36 16.27 8.11
C ASN A 245 17.28 17.26 8.55
N GLN A 246 17.21 18.44 7.91
CA GLN A 246 16.15 19.41 8.20
C GLN A 246 14.77 18.84 7.83
N LEU A 247 14.65 18.22 6.66
CA LEU A 247 13.40 17.59 6.25
C LEU A 247 12.99 16.46 7.20
N ALA A 248 13.92 15.60 7.61
CA ALA A 248 13.66 14.54 8.59
C ALA A 248 13.13 15.13 9.91
N LYS A 249 13.77 16.17 10.41
CA LYS A 249 13.32 16.89 11.62
C LYS A 249 11.93 17.51 11.44
N ASP A 250 11.67 18.14 10.29
CA ASP A 250 10.41 18.82 10.01
C ASP A 250 9.23 17.83 9.91
N VAL A 251 9.48 16.58 9.47
CA VAL A 251 8.47 15.51 9.45
C VAL A 251 8.43 14.66 10.71
N GLY A 252 9.32 14.89 11.68
CA GLY A 252 9.37 14.15 12.95
C GLY A 252 9.99 12.76 12.83
N GLU A 253 10.93 12.56 11.91
CA GLU A 253 11.61 11.29 11.69
C GLU A 253 13.10 11.39 12.09
N SER A 254 13.70 10.27 12.49
CA SER A 254 15.14 10.22 12.79
C SER A 254 15.98 10.34 11.53
N THR A 255 15.55 9.77 10.42
CA THR A 255 16.19 9.84 9.11
C THR A 255 15.20 9.50 8.00
N LEU A 256 15.41 10.09 6.83
CA LEU A 256 14.68 9.76 5.60
C LEU A 256 15.58 9.07 4.55
N PHE A 257 16.85 8.88 4.82
CA PHE A 257 17.76 8.24 3.87
C PHE A 257 17.44 6.76 3.66
N ALA A 258 17.50 6.32 2.41
CA ALA A 258 17.35 4.92 1.99
C ALA A 258 16.07 4.24 2.51
N ARG A 259 14.98 4.98 2.68
CA ARG A 259 13.66 4.47 3.04
C ARG A 259 12.88 4.05 1.81
N THR A 260 13.28 2.93 1.23
CA THR A 260 12.74 2.39 -0.01
C THR A 260 11.25 1.99 0.10
N GLY A 261 10.59 1.85 -1.05
CA GLY A 261 9.22 1.31 -1.14
C GLY A 261 8.15 2.35 -1.49
N GLY A 262 8.53 3.62 -1.67
CA GLY A 262 7.65 4.69 -2.17
C GLY A 262 6.80 5.38 -1.10
N ALA A 263 6.38 4.71 -0.03
CA ALA A 263 5.51 5.30 0.99
C ALA A 263 6.10 6.57 1.66
N PRO A 264 7.37 6.61 2.09
CA PRO A 264 7.93 7.82 2.68
C PRO A 264 8.01 9.00 1.69
N SER A 265 8.36 8.77 0.42
CA SER A 265 8.39 9.83 -0.58
C SER A 265 6.99 10.34 -0.94
N LEU A 266 6.01 9.45 -1.07
CA LEU A 266 4.61 9.83 -1.23
C LEU A 266 4.14 10.65 -0.05
N ALA A 267 4.45 10.23 1.17
CA ALA A 267 4.06 10.92 2.39
C ALA A 267 4.69 12.33 2.49
N VAL A 268 5.99 12.48 2.16
CA VAL A 268 6.65 13.80 2.10
C VAL A 268 6.00 14.69 1.05
N GLY A 269 5.73 14.15 -0.15
CA GLY A 269 5.09 14.93 -1.22
C GLY A 269 3.68 15.39 -0.84
N MET A 270 2.84 14.50 -0.32
CA MET A 270 1.51 14.83 0.17
C MET A 270 1.55 15.85 1.31
N ALA A 271 2.41 15.62 2.29
CA ALA A 271 2.58 16.50 3.43
C ALA A 271 3.03 17.90 3.00
N THR A 272 3.93 18.00 2.02
CA THR A 272 4.38 19.28 1.45
C THR A 272 3.22 20.03 0.79
N ILE A 273 2.39 19.35 0.00
CA ILE A 273 1.23 19.97 -0.63
C ILE A 273 0.24 20.46 0.44
N PHE A 274 -0.09 19.62 1.44
CA PHE A 274 -1.01 20.00 2.51
C PHE A 274 -0.46 21.08 3.43
N ALA A 275 0.83 21.05 3.76
CA ALA A 275 1.47 22.09 4.56
C ALA A 275 1.49 23.45 3.85
N ASN A 276 1.61 23.47 2.54
CA ASN A 276 1.47 24.71 1.76
C ASN A 276 0.04 25.25 1.77
N ALA A 277 -0.97 24.38 1.90
CA ALA A 277 -2.38 24.80 2.01
C ALA A 277 -2.75 25.27 3.42
N PHE A 278 -2.29 24.57 4.48
CA PHE A 278 -2.78 24.73 5.85
C PHE A 278 -1.75 25.24 6.84
N GLY A 279 -0.49 25.37 6.43
CA GLY A 279 0.61 25.90 7.24
C GLY A 279 1.70 24.86 7.50
N LYS A 280 2.95 25.33 7.42
CA LYS A 280 4.16 24.49 7.54
C LYS A 280 4.32 23.82 8.90
N HIS A 281 3.73 24.37 9.96
CA HIS A 281 3.77 23.79 11.31
C HIS A 281 3.02 22.44 11.42
N LEU A 282 2.20 22.10 10.43
CA LEU A 282 1.47 20.84 10.36
C LEU A 282 2.17 19.77 9.51
N LEU A 283 3.38 20.01 9.01
CA LEU A 283 4.08 19.12 8.09
C LEU A 283 4.24 17.71 8.68
N ALA A 284 4.69 17.59 9.93
CA ALA A 284 4.84 16.30 10.62
C ALA A 284 3.49 15.56 10.75
N LEU A 285 2.43 16.28 11.12
CA LEU A 285 1.10 15.68 11.24
C LEU A 285 0.61 15.14 9.90
N TRP A 286 0.76 15.89 8.82
CA TRP A 286 0.37 15.46 7.48
C TRP A 286 1.23 14.31 6.97
N TYR A 287 2.52 14.30 7.28
CA TYR A 287 3.41 13.20 6.92
C TYR A 287 2.96 11.89 7.58
N HIS A 288 2.76 11.87 8.90
CA HIS A 288 2.34 10.67 9.61
C HIS A 288 0.90 10.25 9.30
N PHE A 289 0.03 11.21 8.97
CA PHE A 289 -1.27 10.91 8.41
C PHE A 289 -1.16 10.18 7.06
N ALA A 290 -0.28 10.64 6.18
CA ALA A 290 -0.04 10.01 4.88
C ALA A 290 0.59 8.61 5.03
N ILE A 291 1.52 8.43 5.95
CA ILE A 291 2.09 7.11 6.30
C ILE A 291 0.99 6.16 6.81
N MET A 292 0.13 6.62 7.70
CA MET A 292 -1.02 5.82 8.18
C MET A 292 -1.96 5.47 7.02
N PHE A 293 -2.31 6.45 6.20
CA PHE A 293 -3.15 6.27 5.01
C PHE A 293 -2.58 5.16 4.09
N GLU A 294 -1.31 5.26 3.75
CA GLU A 294 -0.60 4.29 2.90
C GLU A 294 -0.57 2.89 3.55
N ALA A 295 -0.19 2.82 4.83
CA ALA A 295 -0.12 1.56 5.56
C ALA A 295 -1.48 0.87 5.65
N VAL A 296 -2.55 1.60 5.95
CA VAL A 296 -3.91 1.05 6.01
C VAL A 296 -4.37 0.61 4.62
N PHE A 297 -4.01 1.34 3.58
CA PHE A 297 -4.29 0.95 2.19
C PHE A 297 -3.67 -0.41 1.85
N ILE A 298 -2.40 -0.60 2.15
CA ILE A 298 -1.67 -1.83 1.84
C ILE A 298 -2.14 -2.99 2.72
N LEU A 299 -2.41 -2.74 4.01
CA LEU A 299 -2.87 -3.79 4.93
C LEU A 299 -4.25 -4.33 4.56
N THR A 300 -5.16 -3.50 4.06
CA THR A 300 -6.45 -4.00 3.55
C THR A 300 -6.29 -4.90 2.33
N THR A 301 -5.34 -4.58 1.45
CA THR A 301 -4.98 -5.42 0.30
C THR A 301 -4.37 -6.75 0.75
N LEU A 302 -3.51 -6.74 1.76
CA LEU A 302 -2.91 -7.94 2.35
C LEU A 302 -3.99 -8.85 2.97
N ASP A 303 -4.92 -8.29 3.73
CA ASP A 303 -6.02 -9.03 4.35
C ASP A 303 -6.93 -9.69 3.30
N SER A 304 -7.31 -8.93 2.27
CA SER A 304 -8.15 -9.42 1.16
C SER A 304 -7.42 -10.46 0.31
N GLY A 305 -6.17 -10.20 -0.07
CA GLY A 305 -5.36 -11.10 -0.89
C GLY A 305 -5.07 -12.42 -0.20
N THR A 306 -4.77 -12.41 1.10
CA THR A 306 -4.55 -13.63 1.89
C THR A 306 -5.82 -14.48 1.93
N ARG A 307 -7.00 -13.87 2.05
CA ARG A 307 -8.28 -14.59 2.03
C ARG A 307 -8.62 -15.19 0.67
N VAL A 308 -8.35 -14.45 -0.41
CA VAL A 308 -8.53 -14.98 -1.77
C VAL A 308 -7.64 -16.19 -1.98
N GLY A 309 -6.35 -16.08 -1.64
CA GLY A 309 -5.40 -17.19 -1.71
C GLY A 309 -5.87 -18.39 -0.89
N ARG A 310 -6.39 -18.15 0.32
CA ARG A 310 -6.99 -19.20 1.15
C ARG A 310 -8.17 -19.87 0.48
N PHE A 311 -9.12 -19.13 -0.08
CA PHE A 311 -10.29 -19.71 -0.75
C PHE A 311 -9.90 -20.53 -1.98
N MET A 312 -8.96 -20.03 -2.79
CA MET A 312 -8.43 -20.76 -3.95
C MET A 312 -7.75 -22.06 -3.52
N LEU A 313 -6.92 -22.00 -2.47
CA LEU A 313 -6.25 -23.18 -1.96
C LEU A 313 -7.25 -24.20 -1.38
N GLN A 314 -8.27 -23.76 -0.64
CA GLN A 314 -9.32 -24.62 -0.15
C GLN A 314 -10.09 -25.29 -1.28
N ASP A 315 -10.39 -24.57 -2.36
CA ASP A 315 -11.07 -25.14 -3.54
C ASP A 315 -10.21 -26.21 -4.21
N MET A 316 -8.91 -25.95 -4.39
CA MET A 316 -7.97 -26.95 -4.91
C MET A 316 -7.84 -28.17 -3.99
N LEU A 317 -7.73 -27.99 -2.68
CA LEU A 317 -7.64 -29.07 -1.71
C LEU A 317 -8.94 -29.85 -1.58
N GLY A 318 -10.08 -29.22 -1.92
CA GLY A 318 -11.38 -29.87 -2.01
C GLY A 318 -11.44 -31.03 -3.02
N ASN A 319 -10.66 -30.96 -4.09
CA ASN A 319 -10.49 -32.00 -5.07
C ASN A 319 -9.74 -33.24 -4.50
N LEU A 320 -8.91 -33.06 -3.48
CA LEU A 320 -8.20 -34.15 -2.80
C LEU A 320 -9.06 -34.74 -1.69
N HIS A 321 -9.72 -33.91 -0.90
CA HIS A 321 -10.59 -34.32 0.19
C HIS A 321 -11.75 -33.35 0.41
N PRO A 322 -13.04 -33.78 0.35
CA PRO A 322 -14.20 -32.88 0.41
C PRO A 322 -14.25 -31.94 1.63
N LYS A 323 -13.78 -32.40 2.80
CA LYS A 323 -13.72 -31.55 4.00
C LYS A 323 -12.73 -30.42 3.88
N LEU A 324 -11.62 -30.55 3.13
CA LEU A 324 -10.64 -29.51 2.92
C LEU A 324 -11.18 -28.39 2.03
N GLY A 325 -12.16 -28.68 1.16
CA GLY A 325 -12.86 -27.68 0.34
C GLY A 325 -13.92 -26.88 1.09
N GLN A 326 -14.26 -27.24 2.33
CA GLN A 326 -15.28 -26.55 3.11
C GLN A 326 -14.73 -25.24 3.68
N THR A 327 -15.20 -24.11 3.19
CA THR A 327 -14.76 -22.77 3.61
C THR A 327 -15.15 -22.40 5.03
N SER A 328 -16.08 -23.15 5.65
CA SER A 328 -16.51 -22.97 7.04
C SER A 328 -15.83 -23.92 8.05
N TRP A 329 -15.11 -24.94 7.56
CA TRP A 329 -14.47 -25.91 8.44
C TRP A 329 -13.14 -25.36 8.98
N LEU A 330 -13.08 -25.15 10.30
CA LEU A 330 -11.98 -24.49 10.96
C LEU A 330 -10.59 -25.08 10.66
N PRO A 331 -10.38 -26.43 10.67
CA PRO A 331 -9.07 -26.98 10.32
C PRO A 331 -8.62 -26.66 8.89
N SER A 332 -9.56 -26.64 7.91
CA SER A 332 -9.25 -26.22 6.54
C SER A 332 -8.88 -24.74 6.48
N ILE A 333 -9.61 -23.88 7.22
CA ILE A 333 -9.31 -22.44 7.33
C ILE A 333 -7.89 -22.24 7.85
N ILE A 334 -7.54 -22.91 8.95
CA ILE A 334 -6.23 -22.78 9.57
C ILE A 334 -5.12 -23.28 8.64
N LEU A 335 -5.28 -24.48 8.07
CA LEU A 335 -4.29 -25.08 7.18
C LEU A 335 -4.04 -24.23 5.94
N ALA A 336 -5.11 -23.84 5.24
CA ALA A 336 -4.99 -23.04 4.03
C ALA A 336 -4.43 -21.62 4.32
N SER A 337 -4.86 -21.00 5.42
CA SER A 337 -4.29 -19.72 5.86
C SER A 337 -2.83 -19.85 6.21
N PHE A 338 -2.41 -20.88 6.91
CA PHE A 338 -1.02 -21.13 7.27
C PHE A 338 -0.14 -21.28 6.03
N ILE A 339 -0.56 -22.06 5.04
CA ILE A 339 0.20 -22.27 3.80
C ILE A 339 0.34 -20.94 3.04
N VAL A 340 -0.76 -20.22 2.82
CA VAL A 340 -0.75 -18.95 2.07
C VAL A 340 0.09 -17.91 2.77
N VAL A 341 -0.04 -17.76 4.10
CA VAL A 341 0.75 -16.82 4.89
C VAL A 341 2.23 -17.20 4.91
N SER A 342 2.55 -18.49 5.00
CA SER A 342 3.93 -18.94 4.94
C SER A 342 4.59 -18.62 3.60
N CYS A 343 3.84 -18.74 2.49
CA CYS A 343 4.34 -18.41 1.16
C CYS A 343 4.70 -16.91 1.04
N TRP A 344 3.77 -16.01 1.30
CA TRP A 344 4.08 -14.58 1.17
C TRP A 344 4.96 -14.06 2.32
N GLY A 345 4.83 -14.65 3.50
CA GLY A 345 5.66 -14.31 4.66
C GLY A 345 7.13 -14.63 4.45
N TYR A 346 7.44 -15.73 3.76
CA TYR A 346 8.80 -16.06 3.34
C TYR A 346 9.41 -14.97 2.45
N PHE A 347 8.65 -14.50 1.46
CA PHE A 347 9.10 -13.39 0.60
C PHE A 347 9.26 -12.09 1.37
N LEU A 348 8.36 -11.79 2.32
CA LEU A 348 8.49 -10.63 3.18
C LEU A 348 9.77 -10.72 4.03
N TYR A 349 10.04 -11.86 4.63
CA TYR A 349 11.23 -12.10 5.42
C TYR A 349 12.50 -11.86 4.61
N ILE A 350 12.63 -12.48 3.42
CA ILE A 350 13.77 -12.27 2.53
C ILE A 350 13.91 -10.80 2.14
N GLY A 351 12.80 -10.15 1.77
CA GLY A 351 12.83 -8.74 1.38
C GLY A 351 13.29 -7.80 2.49
N VAL A 352 13.05 -8.14 3.76
CA VAL A 352 13.48 -7.31 4.90
C VAL A 352 14.96 -7.50 5.23
N ILE A 353 15.52 -8.69 5.02
CA ILE A 353 16.93 -8.96 5.27
C ILE A 353 17.84 -8.62 4.07
N ASP A 354 17.25 -8.40 2.88
CA ASP A 354 18.00 -8.02 1.70
C ASP A 354 18.55 -6.59 1.82
N PRO A 355 19.88 -6.37 1.71
CA PRO A 355 20.45 -5.03 1.73
C PRO A 355 19.91 -4.09 0.64
N ASN A 356 19.43 -4.66 -0.48
CA ASN A 356 18.78 -3.92 -1.55
C ASN A 356 17.29 -3.68 -1.32
N GLY A 357 16.79 -3.92 -0.09
CA GLY A 357 15.40 -3.70 0.28
C GLY A 357 14.40 -4.61 -0.42
N GLY A 358 14.85 -5.78 -0.92
CA GLY A 358 14.00 -6.76 -1.61
C GLY A 358 13.50 -6.32 -2.99
N VAL A 359 13.92 -5.15 -3.48
CA VAL A 359 13.42 -4.58 -4.73
C VAL A 359 13.76 -5.48 -5.91
N ASN A 360 15.00 -5.98 -5.98
CA ASN A 360 15.46 -6.81 -7.09
C ASN A 360 14.81 -8.19 -7.18
N ILE A 361 14.24 -8.69 -6.07
CA ILE A 361 13.59 -10.00 -6.00
C ILE A 361 12.08 -9.84 -6.10
N LEU A 362 11.50 -8.98 -5.27
CA LEU A 362 10.05 -8.89 -5.09
C LEU A 362 9.35 -8.13 -6.22
N TRP A 363 10.00 -7.08 -6.74
CA TRP A 363 9.39 -6.24 -7.75
C TRP A 363 9.22 -6.93 -9.11
N PRO A 364 10.24 -7.61 -9.66
CA PRO A 364 10.08 -8.40 -10.88
C PRO A 364 9.05 -9.53 -10.70
N LEU A 365 9.09 -10.22 -9.56
CA LEU A 365 8.12 -11.29 -9.25
C LEU A 365 6.68 -10.76 -9.24
N PHE A 366 6.45 -9.63 -8.59
CA PHE A 366 5.15 -8.95 -8.58
C PHE A 366 4.72 -8.58 -10.00
N GLY A 367 5.58 -7.92 -10.76
CA GLY A 367 5.27 -7.48 -12.11
C GLY A 367 4.95 -8.63 -13.05
N ILE A 368 5.76 -9.68 -13.05
CA ILE A 368 5.56 -10.87 -13.90
C ILE A 368 4.26 -11.58 -13.54
N ALA A 369 4.02 -11.84 -12.24
CA ALA A 369 2.80 -12.49 -11.77
C ALA A 369 1.55 -11.70 -12.14
N ASN A 370 1.59 -10.37 -11.95
CA ASN A 370 0.48 -9.47 -12.25
C ASN A 370 0.17 -9.46 -13.76
N GLN A 371 1.18 -9.38 -14.62
CA GLN A 371 1.01 -9.42 -16.08
C GLN A 371 0.47 -10.76 -16.57
N MET A 372 0.95 -11.85 -16.01
CA MET A 372 0.45 -13.19 -16.38
C MET A 372 -1.03 -13.36 -16.02
N LEU A 373 -1.44 -12.93 -14.83
CA LEU A 373 -2.85 -12.94 -14.42
C LEU A 373 -3.71 -12.04 -15.30
N ALA A 374 -3.20 -10.86 -15.68
CA ALA A 374 -3.89 -9.94 -16.59
C ALA A 374 -4.08 -10.57 -17.98
N ALA A 375 -3.05 -11.21 -18.53
CA ALA A 375 -3.14 -11.91 -19.81
C ALA A 375 -4.18 -13.05 -19.81
N ILE A 376 -4.24 -13.81 -18.72
CA ILE A 376 -5.27 -14.85 -18.52
C ILE A 376 -6.67 -14.22 -18.51
N ALA A 377 -6.85 -13.14 -17.73
CA ALA A 377 -8.14 -12.45 -17.62
C ALA A 377 -8.60 -11.88 -18.96
N LEU A 378 -7.72 -11.25 -19.73
CA LEU A 378 -8.03 -10.74 -21.06
C LEU A 378 -8.36 -11.87 -22.04
N SER A 379 -7.66 -12.99 -21.98
CA SER A 379 -7.99 -14.17 -22.79
C SER A 379 -9.39 -14.72 -22.48
N VAL A 380 -9.77 -14.76 -21.20
CA VAL A 380 -11.14 -15.12 -20.78
C VAL A 380 -12.15 -14.10 -21.31
N GLY A 381 -11.83 -12.79 -21.19
CA GLY A 381 -12.68 -11.72 -21.77
C GLY A 381 -12.88 -11.87 -23.26
N THR A 382 -11.82 -12.15 -24.01
CA THR A 382 -11.87 -12.44 -25.45
C THR A 382 -12.81 -13.63 -25.75
N ALA A 383 -12.66 -14.73 -25.02
CA ALA A 383 -13.50 -15.91 -25.20
C ALA A 383 -14.99 -15.59 -24.94
N ILE A 384 -15.30 -14.77 -23.93
CA ILE A 384 -16.65 -14.34 -23.59
C ILE A 384 -17.23 -13.45 -24.73
N LEU A 385 -16.43 -12.50 -25.25
CA LEU A 385 -16.86 -11.64 -26.37
C LEU A 385 -17.19 -12.46 -27.63
N ILE A 386 -16.36 -13.44 -27.97
CA ILE A 386 -16.59 -14.35 -29.10
C ILE A 386 -17.87 -15.17 -28.88
N LYS A 387 -18.03 -15.76 -27.70
CA LYS A 387 -19.21 -16.57 -27.33
C LYS A 387 -20.51 -15.76 -27.31
N SER A 388 -20.41 -14.45 -27.07
CA SER A 388 -21.55 -13.51 -27.04
C SER A 388 -21.82 -12.84 -28.39
N ASP A 389 -21.28 -13.36 -29.49
CA ASP A 389 -21.40 -12.81 -30.86
C ASP A 389 -20.89 -11.35 -31.02
N LYS A 390 -19.97 -10.95 -30.12
CA LYS A 390 -19.35 -9.62 -30.12
C LYS A 390 -17.91 -9.64 -30.64
N ILE A 391 -17.61 -10.51 -31.60
CA ILE A 391 -16.26 -10.78 -32.11
C ILE A 391 -15.56 -9.49 -32.61
N LYS A 392 -16.33 -8.51 -33.13
CA LYS A 392 -15.80 -7.22 -33.58
C LYS A 392 -15.08 -6.42 -32.45
N PHE A 393 -15.32 -6.77 -31.18
CA PHE A 393 -14.67 -6.13 -30.02
C PHE A 393 -13.54 -6.98 -29.43
N ALA A 394 -13.31 -8.20 -29.94
CA ALA A 394 -12.28 -9.10 -29.42
C ALA A 394 -10.84 -8.54 -29.53
N TRP A 395 -10.62 -7.58 -30.42
CA TRP A 395 -9.31 -6.91 -30.53
C TRP A 395 -8.97 -5.98 -29.35
N ILE A 396 -9.96 -5.64 -28.50
CA ILE A 396 -9.75 -4.79 -27.33
C ILE A 396 -9.08 -5.58 -26.20
N THR A 397 -9.31 -6.88 -26.15
CA THR A 397 -8.80 -7.82 -25.13
C THR A 397 -7.78 -8.78 -25.73
#